data_83c89ecf75845c7038998ca94cc5fc65
#
_entry.id   83c89ecf75845c7038998ca94cc5fc65
#
_cell.length_a   1.000
_cell.length_b   1.000
_cell.length_c   1.000
_cell.angle_alpha   90.00
_cell.angle_beta   90.00
_cell.angle_gamma   90.00
#
_symmetry.space_group_name_H-M   'P 1'
#
loop_
_entity.id
_entity.type
_entity.pdbx_description
1 polymer ?
#
loop_
_entity_poly.entity_id
_entity_poly.type
_entity_poly.pdbx_seq_one_letter_code
_entity_poly.pdbx_strand_id
1 'polypeptide(L)'
;NKELGDVGDPQTKDLSRMYYVPGKYEGAYNFIYNCFHGVDMIPMDIISRHDYVERSGGLLDNLPPKIRAQLLAHRKNEMTNTDIHWTGYKDCPFVNKKLIKEYSQITDTGWYAKMYAIMTSIAGNAIRRKYPITPAQVAELCRQIDNDNGSWYDNRPLEKEAGRAIEYIYSNN
;
A
#
# COMPACT_ATOMS: atom_id res chain seq x y z
N ASN A 1 -12.72 -11.76 13.68
CA ASN A 1 -11.65 -12.76 13.98
C ASN A 1 -11.57 -13.16 15.46
N LYS A 2 -11.87 -12.26 16.43
CA LYS A 2 -11.82 -12.59 17.86
C LYS A 2 -12.74 -13.77 18.23
N GLU A 3 -13.96 -13.84 17.68
CA GLU A 3 -14.89 -14.95 17.90
C GLU A 3 -14.39 -16.29 17.31
N LEU A 4 -13.53 -16.22 16.30
CA LEU A 4 -12.93 -17.37 15.63
C LEU A 4 -11.49 -17.67 16.13
N GLY A 5 -11.08 -17.09 17.26
CA GLY A 5 -9.73 -17.27 17.79
C GLY A 5 -8.61 -16.80 16.87
N ASP A 6 -8.87 -15.74 16.10
CA ASP A 6 -7.95 -15.17 15.11
C ASP A 6 -7.54 -16.09 13.95
N VAL A 7 -8.32 -17.18 13.71
CA VAL A 7 -8.06 -18.11 12.57
C VAL A 7 -8.57 -17.56 11.23
N GLY A 8 -9.39 -16.50 11.25
CA GLY A 8 -9.95 -15.92 10.03
C GLY A 8 -8.90 -15.16 9.21
N ASP A 9 -9.01 -15.24 7.88
CA ASP A 9 -8.15 -14.48 6.96
C ASP A 9 -8.24 -12.98 7.28
N PRO A 10 -7.11 -12.31 7.61
CA PRO A 10 -7.10 -10.87 7.89
C PRO A 10 -7.64 -10.00 6.75
N GLN A 11 -7.61 -10.51 5.53
CA GLN A 11 -8.10 -9.80 4.34
C GLN A 11 -9.64 -9.77 4.25
N THR A 12 -10.34 -10.59 5.01
CA THR A 12 -11.82 -10.65 5.02
C THR A 12 -12.49 -9.56 5.87
N LYS A 13 -11.72 -8.62 6.43
CA LYS A 13 -12.25 -7.51 7.26
C LYS A 13 -12.96 -6.43 6.45
N ASP A 14 -12.68 -6.36 5.16
CA ASP A 14 -13.24 -5.36 4.27
C ASP A 14 -14.60 -5.79 3.74
N LEU A 15 -15.65 -5.10 4.16
CA LEU A 15 -17.03 -5.35 3.71
C LEU A 15 -17.24 -5.07 2.23
N SER A 16 -16.37 -4.27 1.60
CA SER A 16 -16.43 -3.96 0.17
C SER A 16 -15.80 -5.04 -0.71
N ARG A 17 -15.17 -6.04 -0.10
CA ARG A 17 -14.47 -7.08 -0.84
C ARG A 17 -15.45 -8.03 -1.53
N MET A 18 -15.23 -8.25 -2.81
CA MET A 18 -15.99 -9.26 -3.55
C MET A 18 -15.50 -10.66 -3.21
N TYR A 19 -16.43 -11.55 -2.92
CA TYR A 19 -16.19 -12.97 -2.76
C TYR A 19 -16.79 -13.73 -3.93
N TYR A 20 -16.03 -14.69 -4.46
CA TYR A 20 -16.60 -15.60 -5.45
C TYR A 20 -17.53 -16.58 -4.75
N VAL A 21 -18.73 -16.71 -5.28
CA VAL A 21 -19.64 -17.77 -4.82
C VAL A 21 -19.06 -19.10 -5.26
N PRO A 22 -18.89 -20.07 -4.35
CA PRO A 22 -18.43 -21.40 -4.73
C PRO A 22 -19.33 -21.99 -5.78
N GLY A 23 -18.73 -22.48 -6.89
CA GLY A 23 -19.42 -23.13 -7.98
C GLY A 23 -18.90 -24.54 -8.21
N LYS A 24 -19.76 -25.43 -8.66
CA LYS A 24 -19.34 -26.77 -9.10
C LYS A 24 -19.10 -26.73 -10.60
N TYR A 25 -17.90 -27.08 -11.01
CA TYR A 25 -17.55 -27.24 -12.41
C TYR A 25 -17.81 -28.67 -12.86
N GLU A 26 -18.24 -28.83 -14.10
CA GLU A 26 -18.46 -30.14 -14.69
C GLU A 26 -17.14 -30.93 -14.69
N GLY A 27 -17.19 -32.19 -14.22
CA GLY A 27 -16.00 -33.03 -14.09
C GLY A 27 -15.06 -32.76 -12.92
N ALA A 28 -15.34 -31.76 -12.07
CA ALA A 28 -14.53 -31.46 -10.91
C ALA A 28 -15.02 -32.19 -9.64
N TYR A 29 -14.07 -32.61 -8.82
CA TYR A 29 -14.31 -33.25 -7.52
C TYR A 29 -14.52 -32.26 -6.38
N ASN A 30 -15.08 -31.09 -6.66
CA ASN A 30 -15.44 -30.13 -5.64
C ASN A 30 -16.88 -30.32 -5.17
N PHE A 31 -17.10 -30.05 -3.89
CA PHE A 31 -18.46 -30.07 -3.30
C PHE A 31 -18.67 -28.80 -2.48
N ILE A 32 -19.94 -28.39 -2.37
CA ILE A 32 -20.37 -27.33 -1.48
C ILE A 32 -20.98 -27.99 -0.26
N TYR A 33 -20.44 -27.72 0.91
CA TYR A 33 -20.98 -28.16 2.17
C TYR A 33 -21.76 -27.04 2.84
N ASN A 34 -23.05 -27.23 3.03
CA ASN A 34 -23.90 -26.28 3.74
C ASN A 34 -24.19 -26.82 5.15
N CYS A 35 -23.83 -26.05 6.16
CA CYS A 35 -24.12 -26.39 7.56
C CYS A 35 -24.95 -25.28 8.18
N PHE A 36 -26.20 -25.58 8.52
CA PHE A 36 -27.15 -24.64 9.13
C PHE A 36 -27.49 -25.03 10.57
N HIS A 37 -26.48 -25.37 11.36
CA HIS A 37 -26.67 -25.84 12.76
C HIS A 37 -26.44 -24.75 13.80
N GLY A 38 -26.48 -23.49 13.42
CA GLY A 38 -26.24 -22.39 14.34
C GLY A 38 -27.31 -21.30 14.27
N VAL A 39 -27.20 -20.38 15.20
CA VAL A 39 -27.96 -19.13 15.18
C VAL A 39 -27.20 -18.13 14.28
N ASP A 40 -27.93 -17.33 13.52
CA ASP A 40 -27.34 -16.29 12.70
C ASP A 40 -26.51 -15.34 13.56
N MET A 41 -25.28 -15.06 13.07
CA MET A 41 -24.39 -14.12 13.73
C MET A 41 -24.80 -12.69 13.37
N ILE A 42 -25.17 -11.90 14.37
CA ILE A 42 -25.48 -10.49 14.18
C ILE A 42 -24.18 -9.68 14.40
N PRO A 43 -23.59 -9.07 13.36
CA PRO A 43 -22.30 -8.38 13.48
C PRO A 43 -22.27 -7.29 14.54
N MET A 44 -23.38 -6.57 14.73
CA MET A 44 -23.48 -5.51 15.74
C MET A 44 -23.38 -6.03 17.18
N ASP A 45 -23.90 -7.23 17.44
CA ASP A 45 -23.83 -7.85 18.78
C ASP A 45 -22.39 -8.29 19.10
N ILE A 46 -21.62 -8.67 18.07
CA ILE A 46 -20.21 -9.02 18.23
C ILE A 46 -19.37 -7.77 18.48
N ILE A 47 -19.60 -6.71 17.72
CA ILE A 47 -18.90 -5.43 17.89
C ILE A 47 -19.15 -4.86 19.28
N SER A 48 -20.38 -4.93 19.79
CA SER A 48 -20.72 -4.44 21.13
C SER A 48 -20.07 -5.23 22.27
N ARG A 49 -19.72 -6.51 22.06
CA ARG A 49 -19.07 -7.39 23.05
C ARG A 49 -17.55 -7.23 23.13
N HIS A 50 -16.96 -6.58 22.15
CA HIS A 50 -15.50 -6.41 22.06
C HIS A 50 -15.12 -4.95 22.01
N ASP A 51 -14.18 -4.54 22.83
CA ASP A 51 -13.53 -3.24 22.69
C ASP A 51 -12.77 -3.21 21.37
N TYR A 52 -13.29 -2.43 20.44
CA TYR A 52 -12.65 -2.24 19.15
C TYR A 52 -11.51 -1.25 19.30
N VAL A 53 -10.28 -1.76 19.28
CA VAL A 53 -9.09 -0.92 19.18
C VAL A 53 -8.72 -0.84 17.71
N GLU A 54 -8.95 0.32 17.11
CA GLU A 54 -8.45 0.61 15.77
C GLU A 54 -6.93 0.52 15.80
N ARG A 55 -6.36 -0.39 15.02
CA ARG A 55 -4.90 -0.45 14.88
C ARG A 55 -4.48 0.78 14.09
N SER A 56 -3.95 1.76 14.77
CA SER A 56 -3.35 2.92 14.14
C SER A 56 -2.19 2.47 13.23
N GLY A 57 -2.20 2.95 12.00
CA GLY A 57 -1.23 2.55 10.98
C GLY A 57 0.19 3.03 11.24
N GLY A 58 0.39 4.06 12.07
CA GLY A 58 1.71 4.65 12.31
C GLY A 58 1.80 5.39 13.63
N LEU A 59 3.03 5.72 13.99
CA LEU A 59 3.34 6.42 15.25
C LEU A 59 2.62 7.76 15.38
N LEU A 60 2.39 8.44 14.25
CA LEU A 60 1.69 9.72 14.20
C LEU A 60 0.17 9.60 14.30
N ASP A 61 -0.39 8.44 14.03
CA ASP A 61 -1.86 8.24 14.05
C ASP A 61 -2.41 8.28 15.49
N ASN A 62 -1.54 8.04 16.49
CA ASN A 62 -1.86 8.14 17.91
C ASN A 62 -1.83 9.58 18.45
N LEU A 63 -1.39 10.56 17.64
CA LEU A 63 -1.30 11.95 18.06
C LEU A 63 -2.62 12.69 17.76
N PRO A 64 -2.98 13.70 18.61
CA PRO A 64 -4.08 14.60 18.31
C PRO A 64 -3.93 15.20 16.91
N PRO A 65 -5.03 15.35 16.13
CA PRO A 65 -4.98 15.80 14.73
C PRO A 65 -4.22 17.12 14.52
N LYS A 66 -4.32 18.05 15.48
CA LYS A 66 -3.62 19.34 15.43
C LYS A 66 -2.10 19.16 15.54
N ILE A 67 -1.64 18.32 16.46
CA ILE A 67 -0.21 18.05 16.66
C ILE A 67 0.35 17.28 15.48
N ARG A 68 -0.41 16.29 14.95
CA ARG A 68 -0.05 15.56 13.74
C ARG A 68 0.14 16.50 12.54
N ALA A 69 -0.80 17.42 12.31
CA ALA A 69 -0.71 18.41 11.24
C ALA A 69 0.51 19.31 11.38
N GLN A 70 0.83 19.78 12.59
CA GLN A 70 2.00 20.60 12.85
C GLN A 70 3.31 19.85 12.60
N LEU A 71 3.42 18.58 13.04
CA LEU A 71 4.58 17.75 12.79
C LEU A 71 4.79 17.48 11.30
N LEU A 72 3.73 17.17 10.56
CA LEU A 72 3.80 16.95 9.12
C LEU A 72 4.21 18.23 8.38
N ALA A 73 3.69 19.40 8.79
CA ALA A 73 4.09 20.68 8.21
C ALA A 73 5.57 20.99 8.52
N HIS A 74 6.02 20.74 9.73
CA HIS A 74 7.43 20.91 10.10
C HIS A 74 8.35 20.02 9.27
N ARG A 75 8.03 18.74 9.14
CA ARG A 75 8.80 17.79 8.30
C ARG A 75 8.86 18.22 6.83
N LYS A 76 7.75 18.73 6.28
CA LYS A 76 7.74 19.26 4.91
C LYS A 76 8.62 20.51 4.76
N ASN A 77 8.62 21.40 5.76
CA ASN A 77 9.45 22.60 5.74
C ASN A 77 10.95 22.31 5.86
N GLU A 78 11.34 21.15 6.38
CA GLU A 78 12.74 20.71 6.41
C GLU A 78 13.27 20.22 5.05
N MET A 79 12.40 20.03 4.05
CA MET A 79 12.77 19.59 2.70
C MET A 79 13.33 20.79 1.90
N THR A 80 14.58 21.13 2.10
CA THR A 80 15.22 22.34 1.55
C THR A 80 16.28 22.04 0.50
N ASN A 81 16.67 20.77 0.35
CA ASN A 81 17.73 20.40 -0.59
C ASN A 81 17.17 20.30 -2.02
N THR A 82 17.49 21.26 -2.87
CA THR A 82 17.09 21.31 -4.27
C THR A 82 18.25 21.05 -5.25
N ASP A 83 19.46 20.77 -4.75
CA ASP A 83 20.67 20.67 -5.58
C ASP A 83 20.81 19.30 -6.26
N ILE A 84 19.86 18.40 -6.08
CA ILE A 84 19.89 17.07 -6.67
C ILE A 84 19.09 17.06 -7.97
N HIS A 85 19.79 16.81 -9.08
CA HIS A 85 19.20 16.73 -10.42
C HIS A 85 19.37 15.33 -10.99
N TRP A 86 18.42 14.88 -11.79
CA TRP A 86 18.47 13.63 -12.56
C TRP A 86 17.71 13.79 -13.86
N THR A 87 18.03 12.96 -14.84
CA THR A 87 17.36 12.93 -16.15
C THR A 87 16.37 11.78 -16.28
N GLY A 88 16.59 10.71 -15.53
CA GLY A 88 15.72 9.55 -15.52
C GLY A 88 15.96 8.64 -14.31
N TYR A 89 15.27 7.50 -14.26
CA TYR A 89 15.38 6.60 -13.11
C TYR A 89 16.78 5.95 -12.99
N LYS A 90 17.55 5.87 -14.10
CA LYS A 90 18.87 5.20 -14.11
C LYS A 90 19.94 6.00 -13.38
N ASP A 91 19.84 7.31 -13.41
CA ASP A 91 20.75 8.27 -12.77
C ASP A 91 20.16 8.91 -11.50
N CYS A 92 18.88 8.66 -11.20
CA CYS A 92 18.22 9.19 -10.00
C CYS A 92 18.80 8.55 -8.72
N PRO A 93 19.36 9.37 -7.80
CA PRO A 93 20.01 8.85 -6.58
C PRO A 93 19.03 8.32 -5.54
N PHE A 94 17.73 8.50 -5.74
CA PHE A 94 16.68 8.00 -4.84
C PHE A 94 16.22 6.60 -5.21
N VAL A 95 16.54 6.14 -6.43
CA VAL A 95 16.08 4.87 -6.96
C VAL A 95 16.92 3.70 -6.44
N ASN A 96 16.26 2.66 -5.95
CA ASN A 96 16.90 1.44 -5.48
C ASN A 96 17.02 0.42 -6.61
N LYS A 97 18.22 0.21 -7.12
CA LYS A 97 18.52 -0.71 -8.24
C LYS A 97 18.12 -2.18 -7.93
N LYS A 98 18.17 -2.59 -6.65
CA LYS A 98 17.76 -3.94 -6.24
C LYS A 98 16.26 -4.15 -6.47
N LEU A 99 15.43 -3.17 -6.07
CA LEU A 99 13.98 -3.25 -6.27
C LEU A 99 13.60 -3.23 -7.75
N ILE A 100 14.33 -2.48 -8.59
CA ILE A 100 14.13 -2.51 -10.05
C ILE A 100 14.42 -3.90 -10.60
N LYS A 101 15.54 -4.52 -10.19
CA LYS A 101 15.87 -5.88 -10.61
C LYS A 101 14.80 -6.90 -10.17
N GLU A 102 14.26 -6.74 -8.96
CA GLU A 102 13.15 -7.59 -8.51
C GLU A 102 11.87 -7.34 -9.33
N TYR A 103 11.61 -6.09 -9.72
CA TYR A 103 10.47 -5.74 -10.57
C TYR A 103 10.61 -6.32 -11.98
N SER A 104 11.78 -6.26 -12.58
CA SER A 104 12.06 -6.82 -13.92
C SER A 104 11.94 -8.34 -14.01
N GLN A 105 11.92 -9.05 -12.88
CA GLN A 105 11.78 -10.50 -12.82
C GLN A 105 10.32 -10.96 -12.69
N ILE A 106 9.38 -10.03 -12.63
CA ILE A 106 7.95 -10.36 -12.52
C ILE A 106 7.45 -10.85 -13.87
N THR A 107 6.70 -11.96 -13.83
CA THR A 107 6.15 -12.59 -15.05
C THR A 107 4.63 -12.46 -15.14
N ASP A 108 3.90 -12.41 -14.01
CA ASP A 108 2.44 -12.43 -14.01
C ASP A 108 1.78 -11.67 -12.86
N THR A 109 2.26 -11.84 -11.64
CA THR A 109 1.61 -11.30 -10.44
C THR A 109 2.60 -10.56 -9.53
N GLY A 110 2.06 -9.74 -8.61
CA GLY A 110 2.88 -9.02 -7.62
C GLY A 110 3.51 -7.69 -8.10
N TRP A 111 3.31 -7.32 -9.37
CA TRP A 111 3.83 -6.07 -9.94
C TRP A 111 3.35 -4.84 -9.16
N TYR A 112 2.09 -4.83 -8.70
CA TYR A 112 1.55 -3.72 -7.92
C TYR A 112 2.31 -3.52 -6.60
N ALA A 113 2.48 -4.58 -5.81
CA ALA A 113 3.18 -4.52 -4.53
C ALA A 113 4.65 -4.12 -4.70
N LYS A 114 5.30 -4.63 -5.75
CA LYS A 114 6.69 -4.27 -6.06
C LYS A 114 6.83 -2.83 -6.52
N MET A 115 5.92 -2.33 -7.35
CA MET A 115 5.92 -0.92 -7.77
C MET A 115 5.67 0.00 -6.57
N TYR A 116 4.73 -0.35 -5.68
CA TYR A 116 4.50 0.42 -4.46
C TYR A 116 5.74 0.43 -3.53
N ALA A 117 6.46 -0.68 -3.44
CA ALA A 117 7.74 -0.74 -2.72
C ALA A 117 8.83 0.16 -3.37
N ILE A 118 8.84 0.27 -4.69
CA ILE A 118 9.72 1.22 -5.40
C ILE A 118 9.33 2.66 -5.06
N MET A 119 8.04 3.02 -5.12
CA MET A 119 7.55 4.36 -4.78
C MET A 119 7.92 4.76 -3.35
N THR A 120 7.67 3.89 -2.37
CA THR A 120 8.01 4.13 -0.96
C THR A 120 9.52 4.24 -0.75
N SER A 121 10.32 3.45 -1.47
CA SER A 121 11.78 3.54 -1.41
C SER A 121 12.30 4.87 -1.98
N ILE A 122 11.77 5.32 -3.12
CA ILE A 122 12.12 6.62 -3.72
C ILE A 122 11.77 7.75 -2.76
N ALA A 123 10.55 7.76 -2.24
CA ALA A 123 10.09 8.76 -1.29
C ALA A 123 10.96 8.77 0.00
N GLY A 124 11.25 7.61 0.57
CA GLY A 124 12.08 7.49 1.76
C GLY A 124 13.53 7.97 1.54
N ASN A 125 14.11 7.66 0.38
CA ASN A 125 15.46 8.11 0.05
C ASN A 125 15.52 9.63 -0.20
N ALA A 126 14.49 10.20 -0.81
CA ALA A 126 14.39 11.65 -1.03
C ALA A 126 14.25 12.39 0.32
N ILE A 127 13.36 11.93 1.19
CA ILE A 127 13.13 12.53 2.51
C ILE A 127 14.39 12.47 3.38
N ARG A 128 15.11 11.34 3.40
CA ARG A 128 16.41 11.25 4.12
C ARG A 128 17.44 12.25 3.64
N ARG A 129 17.40 12.64 2.37
CA ARG A 129 18.28 13.66 1.79
C ARG A 129 17.68 15.06 1.83
N LYS A 130 16.56 15.24 2.52
CA LYS A 130 15.82 16.50 2.66
C LYS A 130 15.38 17.09 1.31
N TYR A 131 15.14 16.24 0.32
CA TYR A 131 14.70 16.66 -1.02
C TYR A 131 13.16 16.69 -1.09
N PRO A 132 12.55 17.82 -1.56
CA PRO A 132 11.10 18.00 -1.65
C PRO A 132 10.51 17.26 -2.86
N ILE A 133 10.58 15.93 -2.86
CA ILE A 133 10.07 15.13 -3.97
C ILE A 133 8.56 15.26 -4.10
N THR A 134 8.08 15.41 -5.33
CA THR A 134 6.65 15.53 -5.65
C THR A 134 6.07 14.21 -6.14
N PRO A 135 4.73 14.02 -5.99
CA PRO A 135 4.04 12.85 -6.54
C PRO A 135 4.27 12.68 -8.05
N ALA A 136 4.28 13.77 -8.79
CA ALA A 136 4.53 13.77 -10.24
C ALA A 136 5.93 13.23 -10.58
N GLN A 137 6.96 13.67 -9.84
CA GLN A 137 8.33 13.18 -10.04
C GLN A 137 8.47 11.68 -9.74
N VAL A 138 7.86 11.19 -8.65
CA VAL A 138 7.85 9.76 -8.32
C VAL A 138 7.10 8.96 -9.39
N ALA A 139 5.95 9.46 -9.82
CA ALA A 139 5.15 8.82 -10.86
C ALA A 139 5.89 8.72 -12.19
N GLU A 140 6.60 9.79 -12.59
CA GLU A 140 7.41 9.80 -13.81
C GLU A 140 8.54 8.77 -13.76
N LEU A 141 9.29 8.73 -12.66
CA LEU A 141 10.33 7.69 -12.46
C LEU A 141 9.76 6.28 -12.53
N CYS A 142 8.62 6.05 -11.88
CA CYS A 142 7.94 4.77 -11.90
C CYS A 142 7.40 4.41 -13.28
N ARG A 143 6.91 5.39 -14.04
CA ARG A 143 6.48 5.18 -15.43
C ARG A 143 7.63 4.73 -16.32
N GLN A 144 8.79 5.37 -16.18
CA GLN A 144 9.99 4.98 -16.94
C GLN A 144 10.45 3.55 -16.56
N ILE A 145 10.44 3.22 -15.25
CA ILE A 145 10.78 1.88 -14.79
C ILE A 145 9.79 0.84 -15.35
N ASP A 146 8.49 1.12 -15.33
CA ASP A 146 7.46 0.23 -15.84
C ASP A 146 7.56 0.00 -17.34
N ASN A 147 7.76 1.06 -18.11
CA ASN A 147 7.93 0.98 -19.57
C ASN A 147 9.14 0.13 -19.98
N ASP A 148 10.25 0.22 -19.23
CA ASP A 148 11.45 -0.59 -19.49
C ASP A 148 11.31 -2.06 -19.03
N ASN A 149 10.30 -2.39 -18.19
CA ASN A 149 10.21 -3.68 -17.50
C ASN A 149 8.83 -4.37 -17.58
N GLY A 150 8.04 -4.14 -18.60
CA GLY A 150 6.85 -4.94 -18.86
C GLY A 150 5.54 -4.18 -19.05
N SER A 151 5.52 -2.87 -18.78
CA SER A 151 4.35 -1.99 -19.01
C SER A 151 3.06 -2.48 -18.32
N TRP A 152 3.19 -2.91 -17.06
CA TRP A 152 2.08 -3.43 -16.25
C TRP A 152 1.07 -2.35 -15.85
N TYR A 153 1.51 -1.08 -15.84
CA TYR A 153 0.73 0.07 -15.39
C TYR A 153 0.15 0.91 -16.53
N ASP A 154 0.04 0.36 -17.73
CA ASP A 154 -0.58 1.07 -18.84
C ASP A 154 -1.93 1.68 -18.43
N ASN A 155 -2.07 3.01 -18.65
CA ASN A 155 -3.27 3.80 -18.35
C ASN A 155 -3.69 3.89 -16.86
N ARG A 156 -2.85 3.51 -15.91
CA ARG A 156 -3.16 3.66 -14.48
C ARG A 156 -2.62 4.96 -13.89
N PRO A 157 -3.33 5.58 -12.93
CA PRO A 157 -2.94 6.86 -12.33
C PRO A 157 -1.85 6.67 -11.27
N LEU A 158 -0.59 6.56 -11.69
CA LEU A 158 0.57 6.39 -10.79
C LEU A 158 0.76 7.56 -9.82
N GLU A 159 0.41 8.79 -10.20
CA GLU A 159 0.61 9.97 -9.37
C GLU A 159 -0.19 9.91 -8.05
N LYS A 160 -1.41 9.39 -8.09
CA LYS A 160 -2.23 9.21 -6.89
C LYS A 160 -1.60 8.21 -5.91
N GLU A 161 -1.03 7.14 -6.43
CA GLU A 161 -0.34 6.11 -5.63
C GLU A 161 1.00 6.62 -5.10
N ALA A 162 1.74 7.37 -5.91
CA ALA A 162 2.96 8.04 -5.49
C ALA A 162 2.70 9.04 -4.34
N GLY A 163 1.60 9.79 -4.42
CA GLY A 163 1.16 10.68 -3.33
C GLY A 163 0.92 9.91 -2.02
N ARG A 164 0.21 8.78 -2.09
CA ARG A 164 -0.01 7.91 -0.93
C ARG A 164 1.30 7.34 -0.35
N ALA A 165 2.23 6.96 -1.22
CA ALA A 165 3.53 6.45 -0.79
C ALA A 165 4.35 7.53 -0.07
N ILE A 166 4.35 8.76 -0.57
CA ILE A 166 5.00 9.91 0.09
C ILE A 166 4.36 10.20 1.45
N GLU A 167 3.05 10.27 1.52
CA GLU A 167 2.32 10.49 2.79
C GLU A 167 2.60 9.39 3.80
N TYR A 168 2.62 8.14 3.36
CA TYR A 168 2.97 7.01 4.20
C TYR A 168 4.35 7.17 4.83
N ILE A 169 5.36 7.58 4.05
CA ILE A 169 6.71 7.79 4.57
C ILE A 169 6.77 8.97 5.54
N TYR A 170 6.09 10.08 5.25
CA TYR A 170 6.00 11.21 6.19
C TYR A 170 5.34 10.84 7.52
N SER A 171 4.39 9.92 7.50
CA SER A 171 3.67 9.48 8.69
C SER A 171 4.44 8.46 9.55
N ASN A 172 5.41 7.74 8.96
CA ASN A 172 6.08 6.61 9.62
C ASN A 172 7.60 6.80 9.85
N ASN A 173 8.16 7.95 9.47
CA ASN A 173 9.58 8.25 9.72
C ASN A 173 9.79 9.21 10.91
#